data_3604602bc475092b790f56574cf8ed00
#
_entry.id   3604602bc475092b790f56574cf8ed00
#
_cell.length_a   1.000
_cell.length_b   1.000
_cell.length_c   1.000
_cell.angle_alpha   90.00
_cell.angle_beta   90.00
_cell.angle_gamma   90.00
#
_symmetry.space_group_name_H-M   'P 1'
#
loop_
_entity.id
_entity.type
_entity.pdbx_description
1 polymer ?
#
loop_
_entity_poly.entity_id
_entity_poly.type
_entity_poly.pdbx_seq_one_letter_code
_entity_poly.pdbx_strand_id
1 'polypeptide(L)'
;MKTYGTFFQNDKDLPIKYGEINLINPERQRLRGEPLYKGIEAWPVFQGFCGTDFELMKMGRDNNLSHKFPEGENRLINGHEGVVWVPSENRFAIVLIRGGDSYDPTRYTEDETYFEYGCDRADGLFCDKNYFNPDMLLHLPKEYESLDKLPLSVAKKLSFADPYACAIFQLERMEDIGEAQNFRVEMAKHKCSETEARKLAKDNIFQRVVVFGLGMTGLFIADQIKRNHPAAQILFVGRSDETCKKVTFSKEICGADYLCTAGLTEEETAEKIMEKIGGRATMFVGTSGTNIEHRIAFQHKVLGCNGVYNSFSLGPKVTYDTMPFGFENHVIFASINFRQSHMEKAIEVLVDSRYDEVVELIDKEEFIADPLDAYENKIYCKGAPLKTAVIWNKEFIKEDE
;
A
#
# COMPACT_ATOMS: atom_id res chain seq x y z
N MET A 1 -29.46 12.09 1.03
CA MET A 1 -28.91 12.25 2.39
C MET A 1 -27.66 13.11 2.30
N LYS A 2 -27.29 13.86 3.34
CA LYS A 2 -26.12 14.74 3.33
C LYS A 2 -25.08 14.26 4.32
N THR A 3 -23.82 14.50 4.00
CA THR A 3 -22.64 14.31 4.86
C THR A 3 -21.72 15.50 4.73
N TYR A 4 -20.77 15.66 5.64
CA TYR A 4 -19.64 16.57 5.49
C TYR A 4 -18.39 15.75 5.24
N GLY A 5 -17.54 16.22 4.37
CA GLY A 5 -16.32 15.47 4.03
C GLY A 5 -15.41 16.20 3.06
N THR A 6 -14.29 15.56 2.74
CA THR A 6 -13.39 16.02 1.70
C THR A 6 -13.64 15.28 0.39
N PHE A 7 -13.55 15.99 -0.72
CA PHE A 7 -13.79 15.43 -2.03
C PHE A 7 -12.91 16.07 -3.09
N PHE A 8 -12.52 15.25 -4.06
CA PHE A 8 -11.80 15.69 -5.26
C PHE A 8 -12.79 16.17 -6.33
N GLN A 9 -12.31 17.13 -7.13
CA GLN A 9 -13.03 17.67 -8.29
C GLN A 9 -12.03 18.06 -9.39
N ASN A 10 -12.53 18.25 -10.62
CA ASN A 10 -11.73 18.86 -11.68
C ASN A 10 -11.71 20.38 -11.51
N ASP A 11 -10.65 20.88 -10.88
CA ASP A 11 -10.43 22.32 -10.66
C ASP A 11 -8.94 22.57 -10.49
N LYS A 12 -8.38 23.46 -11.31
CA LYS A 12 -6.95 23.76 -11.30
C LYS A 12 -6.47 24.36 -9.99
N ASP A 13 -7.27 25.25 -9.42
CA ASP A 13 -6.89 26.03 -8.25
C ASP A 13 -7.35 25.38 -6.94
N LEU A 14 -8.43 24.59 -7.01
CA LEU A 14 -9.01 23.93 -5.85
C LEU A 14 -9.43 22.48 -6.16
N PRO A 15 -8.47 21.60 -6.44
CA PRO A 15 -8.74 20.21 -6.82
C PRO A 15 -9.33 19.33 -5.72
N ILE A 16 -9.25 19.77 -4.45
CA ILE A 16 -9.83 19.13 -3.28
C ILE A 16 -10.54 20.16 -2.40
N LYS A 17 -11.71 19.80 -1.88
CA LYS A 17 -12.54 20.65 -1.01
C LYS A 17 -13.01 19.90 0.22
N TYR A 18 -13.31 20.67 1.27
CA TYR A 18 -14.11 20.21 2.41
C TYR A 18 -15.46 20.92 2.40
N GLY A 19 -16.55 20.19 2.62
CA GLY A 19 -17.89 20.77 2.67
C GLY A 19 -19.03 19.77 2.73
N GLU A 20 -20.24 20.30 2.62
CA GLU A 20 -21.46 19.49 2.56
C GLU A 20 -21.57 18.78 1.20
N ILE A 21 -21.85 17.49 1.25
CA ILE A 21 -21.94 16.60 0.09
C ILE A 21 -23.28 15.88 0.11
N ASN A 22 -23.94 15.81 -1.03
CA ASN A 22 -25.07 14.90 -1.20
C ASN A 22 -24.56 13.49 -1.43
N LEU A 23 -24.88 12.57 -0.52
CA LEU A 23 -24.56 11.16 -0.70
C LEU A 23 -25.36 10.56 -1.84
N ILE A 24 -24.74 9.70 -2.60
CA ILE A 24 -25.39 8.86 -3.60
C ILE A 24 -26.43 8.00 -2.88
N ASN A 25 -27.64 7.90 -3.46
CA ASN A 25 -28.67 7.05 -2.89
C ASN A 25 -28.14 5.61 -2.79
N PRO A 26 -28.16 4.99 -1.59
CA PRO A 26 -27.67 3.62 -1.39
C PRO A 26 -28.37 2.59 -2.30
N GLU A 27 -29.60 2.86 -2.75
CA GLU A 27 -30.31 2.04 -3.73
C GLU A 27 -29.86 2.26 -5.18
N ARG A 28 -28.95 3.21 -5.43
CA ARG A 28 -28.41 3.57 -6.75
C ARG A 28 -26.89 3.43 -6.86
N GLN A 29 -26.22 2.91 -5.87
CA GLN A 29 -24.78 2.61 -6.00
C GLN A 29 -24.61 1.46 -6.98
N ARG A 30 -24.62 1.78 -8.27
CA ARG A 30 -24.33 0.86 -9.34
C ARG A 30 -22.85 0.78 -9.59
N LEU A 31 -22.36 -0.40 -9.43
CA LEU A 31 -21.29 -0.91 -10.24
C LEU A 31 -21.94 -1.24 -11.59
N ARG A 32 -21.43 -0.76 -12.71
CA ARG A 32 -22.05 -0.83 -14.03
C ARG A 32 -22.79 -2.15 -14.29
N GLY A 33 -24.12 -2.09 -14.40
CA GLY A 33 -24.92 -3.11 -15.08
C GLY A 33 -25.69 -4.08 -14.21
N GLU A 34 -25.37 -4.27 -12.93
CA GLU A 34 -25.99 -5.31 -12.07
C GLU A 34 -26.90 -4.77 -10.96
N PRO A 35 -27.74 -5.62 -10.36
CA PRO A 35 -28.68 -5.19 -9.35
C PRO A 35 -27.94 -4.54 -8.18
N LEU A 36 -28.47 -3.42 -7.80
CA LEU A 36 -28.06 -2.60 -6.69
C LEU A 36 -27.98 -3.43 -5.41
N TYR A 37 -26.83 -3.47 -4.77
CA TYR A 37 -26.84 -3.84 -3.37
C TYR A 37 -27.43 -2.70 -2.57
N LYS A 38 -28.21 -3.02 -1.57
CA LYS A 38 -28.67 -2.04 -0.59
C LYS A 38 -27.47 -1.67 0.28
N GLY A 39 -26.90 -0.49 0.05
CA GLY A 39 -25.79 0.01 0.85
C GLY A 39 -26.17 0.10 2.32
N ILE A 40 -25.26 -0.33 3.19
CA ILE A 40 -25.38 -0.16 4.64
C ILE A 40 -24.63 1.10 5.08
N GLU A 41 -25.26 1.89 5.95
CA GLU A 41 -24.64 3.10 6.49
C GLU A 41 -23.47 2.74 7.40
N ALA A 42 -22.32 3.37 7.17
CA ALA A 42 -21.17 3.28 8.07
C ALA A 42 -20.56 4.67 8.29
N TRP A 43 -20.01 4.87 9.47
CA TRP A 43 -19.43 6.12 9.93
C TRP A 43 -17.92 5.97 10.03
N PRO A 44 -17.14 6.62 9.17
CA PRO A 44 -15.69 6.64 9.27
C PRO A 44 -15.23 7.11 10.64
N VAL A 45 -14.33 6.35 11.27
CA VAL A 45 -13.85 6.64 12.64
C VAL A 45 -12.44 7.17 12.62
N PHE A 46 -11.51 6.42 11.99
CA PHE A 46 -10.11 6.76 11.87
C PHE A 46 -9.63 6.41 10.47
N GLN A 47 -9.08 7.41 9.74
CA GLN A 47 -8.77 7.29 8.33
C GLN A 47 -7.35 7.76 8.03
N GLY A 48 -6.55 6.93 7.36
CA GLY A 48 -5.22 7.27 6.89
C GLY A 48 -5.21 7.87 5.48
N PHE A 49 -4.27 8.78 5.23
CA PHE A 49 -3.97 9.25 3.88
C PHE A 49 -3.03 8.29 3.15
N CYS A 50 -3.24 8.11 1.86
CA CYS A 50 -2.41 7.32 0.96
C CYS A 50 -1.75 8.20 -0.11
N GLY A 51 -0.66 7.71 -0.71
CA GLY A 51 -0.04 8.35 -1.86
C GLY A 51 -0.99 8.48 -3.07
N THR A 52 -1.93 7.58 -3.20
CA THR A 52 -2.97 7.63 -4.24
C THR A 52 -3.85 8.87 -4.13
N ASP A 53 -4.20 9.31 -2.92
CA ASP A 53 -4.98 10.54 -2.72
C ASP A 53 -4.26 11.76 -3.33
N PHE A 54 -2.93 11.81 -3.19
CA PHE A 54 -2.13 12.89 -3.78
C PHE A 54 -2.10 12.85 -5.30
N GLU A 55 -2.01 11.67 -5.90
CA GLU A 55 -2.07 11.53 -7.36
C GLU A 55 -3.46 11.92 -7.90
N LEU A 56 -4.55 11.56 -7.20
CA LEU A 56 -5.91 11.96 -7.58
C LEU A 56 -6.09 13.50 -7.50
N MET A 57 -5.51 14.13 -6.48
CA MET A 57 -5.50 15.60 -6.38
C MET A 57 -4.80 16.25 -7.59
N LYS A 58 -3.65 15.71 -8.02
CA LYS A 58 -2.96 16.19 -9.23
C LYS A 58 -3.80 16.00 -10.48
N MET A 59 -4.46 14.83 -10.63
CA MET A 59 -5.36 14.58 -11.76
C MET A 59 -6.51 15.58 -11.80
N GLY A 60 -7.09 15.95 -10.65
CA GLY A 60 -8.11 16.97 -10.53
C GLY A 60 -7.61 18.35 -10.98
N ARG A 61 -6.38 18.73 -10.60
CA ARG A 61 -5.71 19.95 -11.01
C ARG A 61 -5.46 20.01 -12.53
N ASP A 62 -5.16 18.86 -13.12
CA ASP A 62 -4.95 18.71 -14.57
C ASP A 62 -6.26 18.52 -15.36
N ASN A 63 -7.42 18.65 -14.70
CA ASN A 63 -8.75 18.44 -15.27
C ASN A 63 -8.94 17.06 -15.91
N ASN A 64 -8.37 16.02 -15.31
CA ASN A 64 -8.32 14.64 -15.81
C ASN A 64 -8.90 13.61 -14.82
N LEU A 65 -9.77 14.03 -13.90
CA LEU A 65 -10.30 13.15 -12.84
C LEU A 65 -11.71 12.61 -13.16
N SER A 66 -12.42 13.18 -14.15
CA SER A 66 -13.84 12.86 -14.38
C SER A 66 -14.14 11.39 -14.63
N HIS A 67 -13.19 10.63 -15.18
CA HIS A 67 -13.36 9.18 -15.42
C HIS A 67 -13.32 8.34 -14.11
N LYS A 68 -12.89 8.96 -13.00
CA LYS A 68 -12.85 8.37 -11.65
C LYS A 68 -14.08 8.71 -10.80
N PHE A 69 -14.92 9.62 -11.27
CA PHE A 69 -16.12 9.99 -10.51
C PHE A 69 -17.16 8.87 -10.53
N PRO A 70 -17.94 8.72 -9.45
CA PRO A 70 -19.15 7.91 -9.48
C PRO A 70 -20.10 8.33 -10.61
N GLU A 71 -20.90 7.41 -11.11
CA GLU A 71 -21.80 7.67 -12.24
C GLU A 71 -22.77 8.83 -11.92
N GLY A 72 -22.79 9.82 -12.80
CA GLY A 72 -23.64 11.01 -12.68
C GLY A 72 -23.14 12.08 -11.71
N GLU A 73 -21.99 11.87 -11.09
CA GLU A 73 -21.37 12.84 -10.19
C GLU A 73 -20.24 13.63 -10.89
N ASN A 74 -19.89 14.77 -10.32
CA ASN A 74 -18.77 15.60 -10.76
C ASN A 74 -17.69 15.73 -9.68
N ARG A 75 -17.69 14.83 -8.72
CA ARG A 75 -16.81 14.78 -7.55
C ARG A 75 -16.60 13.34 -7.10
N LEU A 76 -15.57 13.13 -6.27
CA LEU A 76 -15.26 11.86 -5.61
C LEU A 76 -14.90 12.13 -4.15
N ILE A 77 -15.64 11.56 -3.19
CA ILE A 77 -15.19 11.56 -1.79
C ILE A 77 -13.94 10.70 -1.70
N ASN A 78 -12.85 11.27 -1.18
CA ASN A 78 -11.58 10.57 -1.06
C ASN A 78 -11.48 9.68 0.20
N GLY A 79 -10.30 9.03 0.36
CA GLY A 79 -9.98 8.17 1.50
C GLY A 79 -10.42 6.72 1.32
N HIS A 80 -9.47 5.82 1.60
CA HIS A 80 -9.66 4.39 1.38
C HIS A 80 -8.93 3.52 2.42
N GLU A 81 -8.37 4.11 3.49
CA GLU A 81 -7.60 3.38 4.49
C GLU A 81 -8.08 3.70 5.90
N GLY A 82 -8.80 2.80 6.56
CA GLY A 82 -9.17 3.00 7.94
C GLY A 82 -10.38 2.21 8.44
N VAL A 83 -10.84 2.59 9.63
CA VAL A 83 -11.88 1.92 10.39
C VAL A 83 -13.19 2.69 10.31
N VAL A 84 -14.30 1.97 10.23
CA VAL A 84 -15.66 2.50 10.26
C VAL A 84 -16.47 1.88 11.40
N TRP A 85 -17.47 2.60 11.88
CA TRP A 85 -18.54 2.10 12.75
C TRP A 85 -19.77 1.81 11.91
N VAL A 86 -20.39 0.65 12.10
CA VAL A 86 -21.62 0.21 11.41
C VAL A 86 -22.80 0.25 12.38
N PRO A 87 -23.62 1.33 12.40
CA PRO A 87 -24.64 1.52 13.42
C PRO A 87 -25.71 0.43 13.46
N SER A 88 -26.11 -0.09 12.30
CA SER A 88 -27.15 -1.12 12.20
C SER A 88 -26.71 -2.49 12.75
N GLU A 89 -25.41 -2.72 12.85
CA GLU A 89 -24.80 -3.96 13.32
C GLU A 89 -24.09 -3.80 14.67
N ASN A 90 -24.00 -2.55 15.15
CA ASN A 90 -23.34 -2.20 16.40
C ASN A 90 -21.92 -2.77 16.50
N ARG A 91 -21.10 -2.56 15.44
CA ARG A 91 -19.74 -3.06 15.37
C ARG A 91 -18.80 -2.13 14.59
N PHE A 92 -17.50 -2.31 14.83
CA PHE A 92 -16.46 -1.77 13.97
C PHE A 92 -16.17 -2.70 12.77
N ALA A 93 -15.72 -2.10 11.67
CA ALA A 93 -15.33 -2.83 10.47
C ALA A 93 -14.19 -2.12 9.73
N ILE A 94 -13.51 -2.86 8.88
CA ILE A 94 -12.63 -2.32 7.84
C ILE A 94 -13.37 -2.43 6.51
N VAL A 95 -13.31 -1.38 5.69
CA VAL A 95 -13.89 -1.44 4.35
C VAL A 95 -12.90 -2.12 3.40
N LEU A 96 -13.31 -3.22 2.78
CA LEU A 96 -12.62 -3.76 1.62
C LEU A 96 -12.87 -2.81 0.45
N ILE A 97 -11.85 -2.05 0.09
CA ILE A 97 -12.07 -0.87 -0.78
C ILE A 97 -12.20 -1.21 -2.26
N ARG A 98 -11.77 -2.40 -2.69
CA ARG A 98 -11.76 -2.80 -4.11
C ARG A 98 -12.74 -3.93 -4.37
N GLY A 99 -13.50 -3.80 -5.44
CA GLY A 99 -14.46 -4.81 -5.85
C GLY A 99 -14.80 -4.74 -7.33
N GLY A 100 -15.69 -5.65 -7.75
CA GLY A 100 -16.18 -5.85 -9.10
C GLY A 100 -16.75 -7.27 -9.21
N ASP A 101 -17.53 -7.58 -10.24
CA ASP A 101 -18.17 -8.90 -10.39
C ASP A 101 -17.18 -10.04 -10.58
N SER A 102 -16.02 -9.76 -11.18
CA SER A 102 -14.95 -10.72 -11.42
C SER A 102 -13.60 -10.21 -10.92
N TYR A 103 -13.62 -9.43 -9.84
CA TYR A 103 -12.41 -8.80 -9.32
C TYR A 103 -11.31 -9.81 -8.98
N ASP A 104 -10.16 -9.63 -9.61
CA ASP A 104 -8.88 -10.25 -9.25
C ASP A 104 -7.76 -9.20 -9.44
N PRO A 105 -6.83 -9.06 -8.47
CA PRO A 105 -5.79 -8.03 -8.52
C PRO A 105 -4.82 -8.18 -9.70
N THR A 106 -4.77 -9.34 -10.35
CA THR A 106 -3.89 -9.56 -11.52
C THR A 106 -4.52 -9.14 -12.84
N ARG A 107 -5.83 -8.89 -12.87
CA ARG A 107 -6.58 -8.56 -14.10
C ARG A 107 -7.75 -7.60 -13.88
N TYR A 108 -7.73 -6.83 -12.81
CA TYR A 108 -8.83 -5.92 -12.44
C TYR A 108 -9.15 -4.89 -13.54
N THR A 109 -8.17 -4.51 -14.38
CA THR A 109 -8.39 -3.59 -15.50
C THR A 109 -9.25 -4.17 -16.63
N GLU A 110 -9.44 -5.49 -16.66
CA GLU A 110 -10.33 -6.19 -17.59
C GLU A 110 -11.78 -6.26 -17.08
N ASP A 111 -11.99 -5.99 -15.78
CA ASP A 111 -13.30 -5.98 -15.16
C ASP A 111 -13.97 -4.60 -15.35
N GLU A 112 -14.96 -4.52 -16.23
CA GLU A 112 -15.70 -3.27 -16.47
C GLU A 112 -16.50 -2.81 -15.24
N THR A 113 -16.77 -3.72 -14.30
CA THR A 113 -17.49 -3.45 -13.06
C THR A 113 -16.57 -3.03 -11.93
N TYR A 114 -15.23 -3.05 -12.13
CA TYR A 114 -14.25 -2.65 -11.13
C TYR A 114 -14.52 -1.27 -10.56
N PHE A 115 -14.38 -1.17 -9.27
CA PHE A 115 -14.42 0.09 -8.51
C PHE A 115 -13.45 0.06 -7.34
N GLU A 116 -13.15 1.25 -6.83
CA GLU A 116 -12.33 1.41 -5.64
C GLU A 116 -12.88 2.58 -4.82
N TYR A 117 -13.36 2.30 -3.62
CA TYR A 117 -13.85 3.34 -2.71
C TYR A 117 -12.80 4.41 -2.47
N GLY A 118 -13.16 5.67 -2.71
CA GLY A 118 -12.28 6.81 -2.56
C GLY A 118 -11.26 7.04 -3.67
N CYS A 119 -11.21 6.15 -4.67
CA CYS A 119 -10.21 6.21 -5.74
C CYS A 119 -10.78 6.09 -7.14
N ASP A 120 -11.78 5.23 -7.35
CA ASP A 120 -12.33 4.95 -8.67
C ASP A 120 -13.82 4.60 -8.60
N ARG A 121 -14.67 5.47 -9.11
CA ARG A 121 -16.12 5.27 -9.32
C ARG A 121 -16.96 5.04 -8.06
N ALA A 122 -16.38 5.09 -6.88
CA ALA A 122 -17.09 4.91 -5.62
C ALA A 122 -16.57 5.88 -4.54
N ASP A 123 -17.50 6.52 -3.84
CA ASP A 123 -17.22 7.47 -2.77
C ASP A 123 -16.52 6.80 -1.57
N GLY A 124 -15.50 7.47 -1.03
CA GLY A 124 -14.63 6.93 0.01
C GLY A 124 -15.03 7.27 1.44
N LEU A 125 -14.01 7.36 2.29
CA LEU A 125 -14.11 7.33 3.75
C LEU A 125 -13.86 8.70 4.43
N PHE A 126 -13.39 9.73 3.72
CA PHE A 126 -13.14 11.04 4.34
C PHE A 126 -14.41 11.87 4.42
N CYS A 127 -15.37 11.38 5.21
CA CYS A 127 -16.65 12.03 5.48
C CYS A 127 -17.25 11.54 6.82
N ASP A 128 -18.27 12.23 7.32
CA ASP A 128 -18.92 11.84 8.59
C ASP A 128 -19.62 10.49 8.46
N LYS A 129 -20.18 10.20 7.30
CA LYS A 129 -20.87 8.94 7.00
C LYS A 129 -20.98 8.69 5.51
N ASN A 130 -21.03 7.41 5.13
CA ASN A 130 -21.25 6.96 3.75
C ASN A 130 -21.97 5.60 3.75
N TYR A 131 -22.30 5.08 2.56
CA TYR A 131 -22.92 3.78 2.35
C TYR A 131 -21.95 2.85 1.64
N PHE A 132 -21.82 1.63 2.15
CA PHE A 132 -20.93 0.61 1.59
C PHE A 132 -21.70 -0.68 1.30
N ASN A 133 -21.16 -1.50 0.40
CA ASN A 133 -21.65 -2.85 0.20
C ASN A 133 -21.45 -3.66 1.51
N PRO A 134 -22.49 -4.29 2.08
CA PRO A 134 -22.36 -5.09 3.29
C PRO A 134 -21.27 -6.17 3.21
N ASP A 135 -21.11 -6.81 2.06
CA ASP A 135 -20.11 -7.87 1.83
C ASP A 135 -18.67 -7.34 1.83
N MET A 136 -18.50 -6.01 1.78
CA MET A 136 -17.20 -5.34 1.83
C MET A 136 -16.86 -4.74 3.20
N LEU A 137 -17.70 -4.97 4.21
CA LEU A 137 -17.47 -4.55 5.58
C LEU A 137 -16.84 -5.71 6.39
N LEU A 138 -15.52 -5.82 6.34
CA LEU A 138 -14.78 -6.89 6.95
C LEU A 138 -14.79 -6.81 8.48
N HIS A 139 -14.86 -7.96 9.13
CA HIS A 139 -14.85 -8.08 10.58
C HIS A 139 -13.48 -7.73 11.17
N LEU A 140 -13.49 -7.11 12.34
CA LEU A 140 -12.32 -7.03 13.20
C LEU A 140 -12.16 -8.31 14.03
N PRO A 141 -10.99 -8.56 14.65
CA PRO A 141 -10.88 -9.57 15.70
C PRO A 141 -11.92 -9.34 16.79
N LYS A 142 -12.49 -10.43 17.32
CA LYS A 142 -13.67 -10.40 18.21
C LYS A 142 -13.52 -9.49 19.41
N GLU A 143 -12.31 -9.35 19.94
CA GLU A 143 -11.99 -8.49 21.07
C GLU A 143 -12.17 -6.98 20.78
N TYR A 144 -12.15 -6.58 19.49
CA TYR A 144 -12.29 -5.18 19.06
C TYR A 144 -13.62 -4.89 18.37
N GLU A 145 -14.26 -5.91 17.80
CA GLU A 145 -15.41 -5.75 16.91
C GLU A 145 -16.61 -5.08 17.61
N SER A 146 -16.94 -5.54 18.82
CA SER A 146 -18.14 -5.14 19.56
C SER A 146 -17.86 -4.17 20.71
N LEU A 147 -16.75 -3.46 20.68
CA LEU A 147 -16.45 -2.43 21.67
C LEU A 147 -17.34 -1.20 21.46
N ASP A 148 -17.70 -0.50 22.53
CA ASP A 148 -18.36 0.82 22.42
C ASP A 148 -17.41 1.86 21.83
N LYS A 149 -16.11 1.73 22.12
CA LYS A 149 -15.04 2.60 21.63
C LYS A 149 -13.78 1.79 21.30
N LEU A 150 -13.20 2.06 20.15
CA LEU A 150 -11.96 1.42 19.72
C LEU A 150 -10.75 2.14 20.34
N PRO A 151 -9.77 1.41 20.93
CA PRO A 151 -8.52 2.01 21.36
C PRO A 151 -7.82 2.74 20.20
N LEU A 152 -7.29 3.92 20.48
CA LEU A 152 -6.65 4.75 19.45
C LEU A 152 -5.44 4.03 18.80
N SER A 153 -4.63 3.34 19.60
CA SER A 153 -3.52 2.52 19.10
C SER A 153 -3.96 1.44 18.11
N VAL A 154 -5.08 0.78 18.38
CA VAL A 154 -5.68 -0.22 17.48
C VAL A 154 -6.18 0.43 16.20
N ALA A 155 -6.89 1.57 16.29
CA ALA A 155 -7.35 2.32 15.12
C ALA A 155 -6.17 2.76 14.24
N LYS A 156 -5.09 3.23 14.84
CA LYS A 156 -3.84 3.61 14.16
C LYS A 156 -3.23 2.40 13.41
N LYS A 157 -3.07 1.26 14.07
CA LYS A 157 -2.55 0.03 13.44
C LYS A 157 -3.42 -0.39 12.26
N LEU A 158 -4.74 -0.39 12.43
CA LEU A 158 -5.69 -0.79 11.40
C LEU A 158 -5.76 0.18 10.21
N SER A 159 -5.35 1.44 10.36
CA SER A 159 -5.22 2.35 9.21
C SER A 159 -4.14 1.93 8.21
N PHE A 160 -3.30 0.97 8.56
CA PHE A 160 -2.32 0.34 7.68
C PHE A 160 -2.82 -0.95 7.01
N ALA A 161 -4.09 -1.35 7.21
CA ALA A 161 -4.58 -2.63 6.69
C ALA A 161 -4.47 -2.74 5.16
N ASP A 162 -4.82 -1.68 4.42
CA ASP A 162 -4.69 -1.66 2.96
C ASP A 162 -3.23 -1.82 2.47
N PRO A 163 -2.27 -0.98 2.87
CA PRO A 163 -0.89 -1.14 2.44
C PRO A 163 -0.24 -2.43 2.93
N TYR A 164 -0.67 -2.95 4.09
CA TYR A 164 -0.18 -4.24 4.57
C TYR A 164 -0.73 -5.41 3.74
N ALA A 165 -2.00 -5.36 3.35
CA ALA A 165 -2.61 -6.34 2.44
C ALA A 165 -1.92 -6.33 1.06
N CYS A 166 -1.56 -5.14 0.55
CA CYS A 166 -0.72 -5.01 -0.63
C CYS A 166 0.62 -5.72 -0.45
N ALA A 167 1.28 -5.57 0.71
CA ALA A 167 2.56 -6.21 0.98
C ALA A 167 2.46 -7.75 1.03
N ILE A 168 1.38 -8.29 1.61
CA ILE A 168 1.11 -9.74 1.61
C ILE A 168 0.98 -10.24 0.17
N PHE A 169 0.21 -9.56 -0.67
CA PHE A 169 0.05 -9.94 -2.07
C PHE A 169 1.35 -9.81 -2.86
N GLN A 170 2.18 -8.78 -2.58
CA GLN A 170 3.49 -8.66 -3.21
C GLN A 170 4.41 -9.83 -2.88
N LEU A 171 4.41 -10.32 -1.63
CA LEU A 171 5.19 -11.49 -1.25
C LEU A 171 4.74 -12.72 -2.05
N GLU A 172 3.43 -13.01 -2.12
CA GLU A 172 2.87 -14.10 -2.93
C GLU A 172 3.38 -14.03 -4.38
N ARG A 173 3.30 -12.84 -4.99
CA ARG A 173 3.78 -12.63 -6.37
C ARG A 173 5.29 -12.83 -6.52
N MET A 174 6.08 -12.35 -5.59
CA MET A 174 7.54 -12.53 -5.60
C MET A 174 7.92 -14.00 -5.47
N GLU A 175 7.24 -14.75 -4.62
CA GLU A 175 7.44 -16.19 -4.43
C GLU A 175 7.13 -16.96 -5.72
N ASP A 176 5.95 -16.72 -6.33
CA ASP A 176 5.51 -17.41 -7.56
C ASP A 176 6.47 -17.15 -8.73
N ILE A 177 6.85 -15.88 -8.91
CA ILE A 177 7.75 -15.47 -9.98
C ILE A 177 9.16 -16.00 -9.74
N GLY A 178 9.66 -15.90 -8.51
CA GLY A 178 10.98 -16.41 -8.13
C GLY A 178 11.10 -17.91 -8.31
N GLU A 179 10.06 -18.67 -7.92
CA GLU A 179 9.96 -20.10 -8.17
C GLU A 179 9.99 -20.41 -9.66
N ALA A 180 9.11 -19.81 -10.45
CA ALA A 180 9.03 -20.05 -11.90
C ALA A 180 10.33 -19.71 -12.63
N GLN A 181 11.02 -18.65 -12.21
CA GLN A 181 12.27 -18.19 -12.79
C GLN A 181 13.46 -19.12 -12.50
N ASN A 182 13.55 -19.63 -11.27
CA ASN A 182 14.79 -20.20 -10.77
C ASN A 182 14.77 -21.73 -10.58
N PHE A 183 13.61 -22.42 -10.57
CA PHE A 183 13.56 -23.84 -10.20
C PHE A 183 14.44 -24.74 -11.08
N ARG A 184 14.56 -24.47 -12.39
CA ARG A 184 15.42 -25.26 -13.28
C ARG A 184 16.91 -25.05 -12.98
N VAL A 185 17.27 -23.84 -12.55
CA VAL A 185 18.64 -23.51 -12.12
C VAL A 185 18.98 -24.29 -10.86
N GLU A 186 18.05 -24.31 -9.88
CA GLU A 186 18.23 -25.05 -8.62
C GLU A 186 18.27 -26.57 -8.87
N MET A 187 17.42 -27.09 -9.77
CA MET A 187 17.49 -28.51 -10.18
C MET A 187 18.90 -28.88 -10.71
N ALA A 188 19.41 -28.09 -11.63
CA ALA A 188 20.71 -28.34 -12.24
C ALA A 188 21.87 -28.24 -11.23
N LYS A 189 21.82 -27.22 -10.36
CA LYS A 189 22.84 -26.93 -9.36
C LYS A 189 22.90 -27.98 -8.25
N HIS A 190 21.74 -28.42 -7.77
CA HIS A 190 21.64 -29.32 -6.62
C HIS A 190 21.36 -30.77 -7.00
N LYS A 191 21.11 -31.07 -8.29
CA LYS A 191 20.75 -32.42 -8.80
C LYS A 191 19.59 -33.04 -8.03
N CYS A 192 18.61 -32.24 -7.66
CA CYS A 192 17.45 -32.60 -6.87
C CYS A 192 16.17 -32.78 -7.73
N SER A 193 15.09 -33.25 -7.12
CA SER A 193 13.78 -33.34 -7.76
C SER A 193 13.20 -31.98 -8.09
N GLU A 194 12.23 -31.93 -9.02
CA GLU A 194 11.54 -30.67 -9.36
C GLU A 194 10.87 -30.05 -8.13
N THR A 195 10.22 -30.83 -7.29
CA THR A 195 9.54 -30.37 -6.07
C THR A 195 10.53 -29.70 -5.11
N GLU A 196 11.69 -30.29 -4.89
CA GLU A 196 12.73 -29.71 -4.04
C GLU A 196 13.32 -28.46 -4.65
N ALA A 197 13.56 -28.47 -5.98
CA ALA A 197 14.08 -27.29 -6.70
C ALA A 197 13.12 -26.10 -6.64
N ARG A 198 11.81 -26.34 -6.75
CA ARG A 198 10.80 -25.27 -6.62
C ARG A 198 10.82 -24.65 -5.23
N LYS A 199 10.92 -25.46 -4.18
CA LYS A 199 11.06 -24.96 -2.81
C LYS A 199 12.35 -24.15 -2.64
N LEU A 200 13.48 -24.66 -3.11
CA LEU A 200 14.76 -23.95 -3.05
C LEU A 200 14.71 -22.63 -3.83
N ALA A 201 14.10 -22.60 -5.00
CA ALA A 201 13.96 -21.39 -5.81
C ALA A 201 13.13 -20.31 -5.09
N LYS A 202 12.03 -20.72 -4.43
CA LYS A 202 11.19 -19.85 -3.64
C LYS A 202 11.93 -19.20 -2.46
N ASP A 203 12.77 -19.96 -1.76
CA ASP A 203 13.57 -19.46 -0.65
C ASP A 203 14.78 -18.65 -1.14
N ASN A 204 15.49 -19.11 -2.16
CA ASN A 204 16.74 -18.51 -2.63
C ASN A 204 16.55 -17.15 -3.30
N ILE A 205 15.34 -16.84 -3.83
CA ILE A 205 15.05 -15.52 -4.39
C ILE A 205 15.16 -14.40 -3.33
N PHE A 206 14.98 -14.74 -2.06
CA PHE A 206 15.11 -13.81 -0.93
C PHE A 206 16.48 -13.86 -0.23
N GLN A 207 17.48 -14.55 -0.82
CA GLN A 207 18.80 -14.65 -0.21
C GLN A 207 19.45 -13.28 -0.01
N ARG A 208 19.35 -12.38 -0.99
CA ARG A 208 19.85 -11.01 -0.95
C ARG A 208 18.80 -10.06 -1.53
N VAL A 209 18.11 -9.34 -0.66
CA VAL A 209 17.01 -8.46 -1.01
C VAL A 209 17.43 -7.00 -0.84
N VAL A 210 17.23 -6.20 -1.87
CA VAL A 210 17.33 -4.75 -1.80
C VAL A 210 15.94 -4.15 -1.84
N VAL A 211 15.58 -3.34 -0.85
CA VAL A 211 14.35 -2.54 -0.86
C VAL A 211 14.74 -1.07 -1.03
N PHE A 212 14.44 -0.50 -2.20
CA PHE A 212 14.80 0.87 -2.54
C PHE A 212 13.62 1.80 -2.27
N GLY A 213 13.74 2.60 -1.22
CA GLY A 213 12.70 3.47 -0.69
C GLY A 213 12.23 3.05 0.71
N LEU A 214 12.32 3.96 1.67
CA LEU A 214 11.94 3.75 3.07
C LEU A 214 10.52 4.30 3.32
N GLY A 215 9.60 3.97 2.43
CA GLY A 215 8.18 4.27 2.56
C GLY A 215 7.41 3.12 3.22
N MET A 216 6.15 3.36 3.54
CA MET A 216 5.26 2.41 4.21
C MET A 216 5.22 1.05 3.51
N THR A 217 5.01 1.02 2.21
CA THR A 217 4.92 -0.22 1.44
C THR A 217 6.24 -1.01 1.45
N GLY A 218 7.38 -0.31 1.29
CA GLY A 218 8.70 -0.95 1.38
C GLY A 218 8.92 -1.60 2.74
N LEU A 219 8.55 -0.92 3.82
CA LEU A 219 8.66 -1.44 5.19
C LEU A 219 7.80 -2.70 5.37
N PHE A 220 6.55 -2.68 4.93
CA PHE A 220 5.67 -3.84 5.08
C PHE A 220 6.03 -5.01 4.15
N ILE A 221 6.52 -4.75 2.94
CA ILE A 221 7.07 -5.81 2.07
C ILE A 221 8.27 -6.48 2.74
N ALA A 222 9.19 -5.71 3.31
CA ALA A 222 10.36 -6.27 4.01
C ALA A 222 9.95 -7.08 5.25
N ASP A 223 8.97 -6.58 6.03
CA ASP A 223 8.43 -7.32 7.16
C ASP A 223 7.81 -8.66 6.71
N GLN A 224 7.01 -8.66 5.65
CA GLN A 224 6.44 -9.88 5.08
C GLN A 224 7.51 -10.85 4.61
N ILE A 225 8.55 -10.38 3.91
CA ILE A 225 9.68 -11.21 3.50
C ILE A 225 10.34 -11.82 4.75
N LYS A 226 10.67 -11.01 5.76
CA LYS A 226 11.38 -11.50 6.95
C LYS A 226 10.58 -12.50 7.77
N ARG A 227 9.26 -12.32 7.86
CA ARG A 227 8.37 -13.25 8.58
C ARG A 227 8.27 -14.61 7.91
N ASN A 228 8.22 -14.65 6.58
CA ASN A 228 8.04 -15.89 5.83
C ASN A 228 9.37 -16.54 5.42
N HIS A 229 10.42 -15.72 5.27
CA HIS A 229 11.79 -16.14 4.93
C HIS A 229 12.78 -15.59 5.96
N PRO A 230 12.86 -16.14 7.19
CA PRO A 230 13.70 -15.59 8.29
C PRO A 230 15.19 -15.49 7.94
N ALA A 231 15.67 -16.33 7.00
CA ALA A 231 17.06 -16.31 6.52
C ALA A 231 17.34 -15.20 5.50
N ALA A 232 16.33 -14.47 5.02
CA ALA A 232 16.49 -13.39 4.06
C ALA A 232 17.42 -12.31 4.61
N GLN A 233 18.41 -11.92 3.80
CA GLN A 233 19.23 -10.74 4.04
C GLN A 233 18.59 -9.55 3.34
N ILE A 234 18.12 -8.58 4.09
CA ILE A 234 17.40 -7.42 3.57
C ILE A 234 18.22 -6.15 3.81
N LEU A 235 18.41 -5.36 2.76
CA LEU A 235 19.00 -4.04 2.83
C LEU A 235 18.01 -2.99 2.35
N PHE A 236 17.65 -2.07 3.24
CA PHE A 236 16.97 -0.85 2.84
C PHE A 236 17.94 0.18 2.29
N VAL A 237 17.52 0.84 1.21
CA VAL A 237 18.25 1.93 0.59
C VAL A 237 17.39 3.17 0.55
N GLY A 238 17.85 4.26 1.12
CA GLY A 238 17.07 5.50 1.22
C GLY A 238 17.92 6.73 1.52
N ARG A 239 17.25 7.88 1.68
CA ARG A 239 17.90 9.18 1.91
C ARG A 239 17.70 9.71 3.32
N SER A 240 16.96 9.00 4.16
CA SER A 240 16.69 9.39 5.55
C SER A 240 17.96 9.26 6.39
N ASP A 241 18.08 10.12 7.40
CA ASP A 241 19.13 9.98 8.43
C ASP A 241 18.91 8.68 9.22
N GLU A 242 19.99 8.09 9.72
CA GLU A 242 19.93 6.82 10.48
C GLU A 242 19.18 6.96 11.82
N THR A 243 19.00 8.15 12.33
CA THR A 243 18.21 8.45 13.55
C THR A 243 16.71 8.54 13.27
N CYS A 244 16.28 8.48 12.02
CA CYS A 244 14.88 8.55 11.66
C CYS A 244 14.12 7.31 12.17
N LYS A 245 12.94 7.51 12.79
CA LYS A 245 12.08 6.42 13.27
C LYS A 245 11.81 5.32 12.23
N LYS A 246 11.69 5.70 10.94
CA LYS A 246 11.53 4.73 9.84
C LYS A 246 12.72 3.78 9.71
N VAL A 247 13.93 4.29 9.95
CA VAL A 247 15.16 3.46 9.93
C VAL A 247 15.19 2.54 11.14
N THR A 248 14.82 3.05 12.32
CA THR A 248 14.69 2.22 13.54
C THR A 248 13.68 1.08 13.28
N PHE A 249 12.49 1.39 12.78
CA PHE A 249 11.49 0.38 12.43
C PHE A 249 12.04 -0.66 11.43
N SER A 250 12.76 -0.22 10.39
CA SER A 250 13.35 -1.16 9.42
C SER A 250 14.33 -2.14 10.04
N LYS A 251 15.11 -1.69 11.03
CA LYS A 251 16.09 -2.52 11.75
C LYS A 251 15.43 -3.46 12.76
N GLU A 252 14.53 -2.94 13.57
CA GLU A 252 13.95 -3.67 14.72
C GLU A 252 12.80 -4.60 14.31
N ILE A 253 11.90 -4.15 13.46
CA ILE A 253 10.72 -4.92 13.07
C ILE A 253 11.00 -5.78 11.83
N CYS A 254 11.62 -5.19 10.80
CA CYS A 254 11.90 -5.94 9.56
C CYS A 254 13.22 -6.72 9.63
N GLY A 255 14.05 -6.52 10.67
CA GLY A 255 15.35 -7.18 10.80
C GLY A 255 16.28 -6.90 9.61
N ALA A 256 16.23 -5.69 9.08
CA ALA A 256 16.94 -5.29 7.86
C ALA A 256 18.09 -4.32 8.16
N ASP A 257 19.16 -4.39 7.35
CA ASP A 257 20.19 -3.36 7.33
C ASP A 257 19.70 -2.10 6.58
N TYR A 258 20.39 -0.99 6.80
CA TYR A 258 20.10 0.28 6.15
C TYR A 258 21.33 0.90 5.49
N LEU A 259 21.14 1.51 4.31
CA LEU A 259 22.12 2.33 3.61
C LEU A 259 21.54 3.72 3.34
N CYS A 260 22.10 4.75 3.97
CA CYS A 260 21.80 6.13 3.61
C CYS A 260 22.57 6.52 2.34
N THR A 261 21.85 6.99 1.32
CA THR A 261 22.43 7.40 0.03
C THR A 261 22.57 8.91 -0.12
N ALA A 262 22.28 9.68 0.92
CA ALA A 262 22.43 11.13 0.88
C ALA A 262 23.88 11.52 0.60
N GLY A 263 24.11 12.23 -0.50
CA GLY A 263 25.44 12.69 -0.93
C GLY A 263 26.27 11.66 -1.73
N LEU A 264 25.73 10.45 -1.97
CA LEU A 264 26.41 9.44 -2.81
C LEU A 264 26.00 9.59 -4.27
N THR A 265 26.92 9.26 -5.18
CA THR A 265 26.62 9.03 -6.61
C THR A 265 25.89 7.69 -6.79
N GLU A 266 25.39 7.44 -7.99
CA GLU A 266 24.73 6.16 -8.31
C GLU A 266 25.74 5.00 -8.29
N GLU A 267 26.95 5.21 -8.77
CA GLU A 267 28.06 4.24 -8.73
C GLU A 267 28.42 3.89 -7.29
N GLU A 268 28.68 4.89 -6.46
CA GLU A 268 29.01 4.68 -5.03
C GLU A 268 27.88 3.98 -4.29
N THR A 269 26.64 4.32 -4.62
CA THR A 269 25.44 3.67 -4.04
C THR A 269 25.41 2.19 -4.42
N ALA A 270 25.63 1.86 -5.69
CA ALA A 270 25.63 0.48 -6.18
C ALA A 270 26.75 -0.36 -5.54
N GLU A 271 27.98 0.20 -5.46
CA GLU A 271 29.12 -0.47 -4.82
C GLU A 271 28.84 -0.77 -3.35
N LYS A 272 28.33 0.21 -2.60
CA LYS A 272 28.00 0.04 -1.17
C LYS A 272 26.84 -0.93 -0.94
N ILE A 273 25.85 -0.97 -1.84
CA ILE A 273 24.79 -1.97 -1.79
C ILE A 273 25.41 -3.37 -1.88
N MET A 274 26.19 -3.61 -2.94
CA MET A 274 26.80 -4.93 -3.19
C MET A 274 27.77 -5.34 -2.08
N GLU A 275 28.52 -4.40 -1.51
CA GLU A 275 29.37 -4.64 -0.36
C GLU A 275 28.55 -5.11 0.85
N LYS A 276 27.49 -4.36 1.20
CA LYS A 276 26.67 -4.65 2.39
C LYS A 276 25.92 -5.99 2.31
N ILE A 277 25.42 -6.37 1.11
CA ILE A 277 24.70 -7.65 0.91
C ILE A 277 25.61 -8.80 0.49
N GLY A 278 26.93 -8.57 0.40
CA GLY A 278 27.92 -9.60 0.02
C GLY A 278 27.79 -10.08 -1.40
N GLY A 279 27.45 -9.21 -2.35
CA GLY A 279 27.33 -9.51 -3.78
C GLY A 279 26.11 -8.84 -4.44
N ARG A 280 25.68 -9.38 -5.58
CA ARG A 280 24.53 -8.86 -6.32
C ARG A 280 23.21 -9.36 -5.71
N ALA A 281 22.17 -8.53 -5.76
CA ALA A 281 20.84 -8.85 -5.25
C ALA A 281 20.18 -9.98 -6.03
N THR A 282 19.45 -10.85 -5.35
CA THR A 282 18.58 -11.85 -5.98
C THR A 282 17.18 -11.29 -6.21
N MET A 283 16.76 -10.39 -5.32
CA MET A 283 15.51 -9.65 -5.41
C MET A 283 15.76 -8.15 -5.22
N PHE A 284 15.15 -7.32 -6.06
CA PHE A 284 15.16 -5.87 -5.92
C PHE A 284 13.72 -5.35 -5.90
N VAL A 285 13.35 -4.65 -4.84
CA VAL A 285 12.01 -4.07 -4.66
C VAL A 285 12.10 -2.56 -4.79
N GLY A 286 11.56 -2.01 -5.87
CA GLY A 286 11.52 -0.58 -6.13
C GLY A 286 10.24 0.04 -5.57
N THR A 287 10.38 0.88 -4.55
CA THR A 287 9.25 1.57 -3.89
C THR A 287 9.44 3.09 -3.82
N SER A 288 10.50 3.63 -4.42
CA SER A 288 10.77 5.07 -4.37
C SER A 288 10.07 5.86 -5.46
N GLY A 289 9.62 5.21 -6.53
CA GLY A 289 9.02 5.86 -7.69
C GLY A 289 9.99 6.71 -8.51
N THR A 290 11.29 6.44 -8.43
CA THR A 290 12.33 7.21 -9.13
C THR A 290 13.06 6.39 -10.18
N ASN A 291 13.59 7.05 -11.22
CA ASN A 291 14.43 6.40 -12.23
C ASN A 291 15.76 5.90 -11.65
N ILE A 292 16.19 6.42 -10.51
CA ILE A 292 17.45 6.06 -9.86
C ILE A 292 17.44 4.58 -9.47
N GLU A 293 16.36 4.09 -8.88
CA GLU A 293 16.27 2.68 -8.47
C GLU A 293 16.42 1.72 -9.64
N HIS A 294 15.88 2.07 -10.82
CA HIS A 294 16.02 1.27 -12.04
C HIS A 294 17.46 1.30 -12.56
N ARG A 295 18.12 2.47 -12.58
CA ARG A 295 19.52 2.57 -13.00
C ARG A 295 20.45 1.80 -12.06
N ILE A 296 20.25 1.91 -10.76
CA ILE A 296 21.00 1.14 -9.75
C ILE A 296 20.82 -0.37 -9.99
N ALA A 297 19.59 -0.83 -10.15
CA ALA A 297 19.30 -2.24 -10.35
C ALA A 297 19.95 -2.80 -11.63
N PHE A 298 19.81 -2.10 -12.77
CA PHE A 298 20.12 -2.64 -14.08
C PHE A 298 21.41 -2.08 -14.70
N GLN A 299 21.62 -0.75 -14.73
CA GLN A 299 22.79 -0.14 -15.35
C GLN A 299 24.04 -0.35 -14.48
N HIS A 300 23.91 -0.19 -13.15
CA HIS A 300 24.98 -0.46 -12.20
C HIS A 300 25.03 -1.93 -11.75
N LYS A 301 24.19 -2.80 -12.35
CA LYS A 301 24.22 -4.27 -12.17
C LYS A 301 24.10 -4.76 -10.73
N VAL A 302 23.38 -4.03 -9.89
CA VAL A 302 23.10 -4.48 -8.53
C VAL A 302 22.21 -5.72 -8.53
N LEU A 303 21.24 -5.83 -9.46
CA LEU A 303 20.46 -7.05 -9.65
C LEU A 303 21.31 -8.14 -10.30
N GLY A 304 21.37 -9.31 -9.71
CA GLY A 304 22.15 -10.46 -10.18
C GLY A 304 21.48 -11.23 -11.30
N CYS A 305 22.25 -12.16 -11.92
CA CYS A 305 21.74 -13.07 -12.94
C CYS A 305 20.55 -13.88 -12.40
N ASN A 306 19.51 -14.06 -13.22
CA ASN A 306 18.20 -14.62 -12.84
C ASN A 306 17.48 -13.84 -11.73
N GLY A 307 17.90 -12.61 -11.44
CA GLY A 307 17.27 -11.76 -10.43
C GLY A 307 15.89 -11.25 -10.85
N VAL A 308 15.07 -10.98 -9.85
CA VAL A 308 13.72 -10.47 -10.02
C VAL A 308 13.62 -9.03 -9.49
N TYR A 309 13.05 -8.16 -10.31
CA TYR A 309 12.77 -6.79 -9.95
C TYR A 309 11.24 -6.61 -9.75
N ASN A 310 10.84 -6.27 -8.55
CA ASN A 310 9.47 -5.86 -8.24
C ASN A 310 9.34 -4.34 -8.34
N SER A 311 8.64 -3.84 -9.35
CA SER A 311 8.33 -2.42 -9.52
C SER A 311 6.97 -2.10 -8.88
N PHE A 312 6.96 -1.88 -7.58
CA PHE A 312 5.72 -1.59 -6.87
C PHE A 312 5.27 -0.14 -7.03
N SER A 313 6.20 0.79 -7.11
CA SER A 313 5.87 2.21 -7.20
C SER A 313 5.34 2.60 -8.57
N LEU A 314 4.35 3.49 -8.61
CA LEU A 314 3.91 4.20 -9.82
C LEU A 314 4.98 5.24 -10.18
N GLY A 315 6.01 4.78 -10.88
CA GLY A 315 7.16 5.61 -11.25
C GLY A 315 7.01 6.31 -12.60
N PRO A 316 7.95 7.20 -12.94
CA PRO A 316 8.01 7.83 -14.24
C PRO A 316 8.31 6.81 -15.34
N LYS A 317 8.13 7.22 -16.61
CA LYS A 317 8.50 6.40 -17.76
C LYS A 317 9.98 6.04 -17.71
N VAL A 318 10.30 4.74 -17.78
CA VAL A 318 11.67 4.22 -17.78
C VAL A 318 11.98 3.58 -19.11
N THR A 319 13.19 3.81 -19.63
CA THR A 319 13.71 3.16 -20.84
C THR A 319 14.77 2.14 -20.43
N TYR A 320 14.66 0.93 -20.90
CA TYR A 320 15.61 -0.17 -20.65
C TYR A 320 16.41 -0.49 -21.89
N ASP A 321 17.71 -0.78 -21.71
CA ASP A 321 18.49 -1.54 -22.67
C ASP A 321 18.13 -3.02 -22.54
N THR A 322 17.54 -3.60 -23.58
CA THR A 322 17.05 -4.99 -23.56
C THR A 322 18.17 -6.03 -23.66
N MET A 323 19.34 -5.65 -24.12
CA MET A 323 20.43 -6.61 -24.30
C MET A 323 20.99 -7.15 -22.96
N PRO A 324 21.30 -6.32 -21.94
CA PRO A 324 21.66 -6.83 -20.63
C PRO A 324 20.58 -7.70 -19.99
N PHE A 325 19.29 -7.37 -20.22
CA PHE A 325 18.17 -8.17 -19.76
C PHE A 325 18.22 -9.61 -20.24
N GLY A 326 18.44 -9.81 -21.55
CA GLY A 326 18.54 -11.13 -22.14
C GLY A 326 19.73 -11.94 -21.63
N PHE A 327 20.89 -11.31 -21.49
CA PHE A 327 22.11 -11.97 -21.00
C PHE A 327 22.05 -12.31 -19.51
N GLU A 328 21.43 -11.47 -18.70
CA GLU A 328 21.30 -11.67 -17.25
C GLU A 328 20.02 -12.43 -16.87
N ASN A 329 19.14 -12.71 -17.84
CA ASN A 329 17.86 -13.41 -17.63
C ASN A 329 17.03 -12.80 -16.51
N HIS A 330 16.87 -11.47 -16.52
CA HIS A 330 16.11 -10.75 -15.51
C HIS A 330 14.60 -10.87 -15.74
N VAL A 331 13.83 -10.82 -14.65
CA VAL A 331 12.39 -10.62 -14.67
C VAL A 331 12.04 -9.29 -14.00
N ILE A 332 11.20 -8.48 -14.66
CA ILE A 332 10.52 -7.33 -14.07
C ILE A 332 9.05 -7.65 -13.99
N PHE A 333 8.47 -7.41 -12.83
CA PHE A 333 7.02 -7.39 -12.71
C PHE A 333 6.56 -6.17 -11.91
N ALA A 334 5.34 -5.76 -12.17
CA ALA A 334 4.60 -4.78 -11.39
C ALA A 334 3.27 -5.41 -11.01
N SER A 335 2.87 -5.22 -9.77
CA SER A 335 1.58 -5.68 -9.27
C SER A 335 1.11 -4.72 -8.20
N ILE A 336 -0.18 -4.43 -8.19
CA ILE A 336 -0.83 -3.59 -7.20
C ILE A 336 -2.09 -4.29 -6.71
N ASN A 337 -2.76 -3.69 -5.71
CA ASN A 337 -3.99 -4.23 -5.14
C ASN A 337 -3.78 -5.54 -4.34
N PHE A 338 -4.86 -6.24 -4.02
CA PHE A 338 -4.85 -7.47 -3.23
C PHE A 338 -6.24 -8.13 -3.27
N ARG A 339 -6.35 -9.38 -2.81
CA ARG A 339 -7.62 -10.08 -2.60
C ARG A 339 -8.16 -9.83 -1.19
N GLN A 340 -9.45 -10.09 -0.98
CA GLN A 340 -10.09 -10.00 0.34
C GLN A 340 -9.31 -10.79 1.41
N SER A 341 -8.86 -12.00 1.11
CA SER A 341 -8.08 -12.84 2.06
C SER A 341 -6.78 -12.19 2.55
N HIS A 342 -6.16 -11.33 1.73
CA HIS A 342 -4.97 -10.58 2.15
C HIS A 342 -5.33 -9.46 3.14
N MET A 343 -6.48 -8.80 2.93
CA MET A 343 -6.98 -7.78 3.86
C MET A 343 -7.38 -8.40 5.21
N GLU A 344 -8.08 -9.53 5.18
CA GLU A 344 -8.46 -10.26 6.39
C GLU A 344 -7.21 -10.65 7.20
N LYS A 345 -6.19 -11.20 6.53
CA LYS A 345 -4.91 -11.52 7.16
C LYS A 345 -4.18 -10.28 7.67
N ALA A 346 -4.23 -9.16 6.94
CA ALA A 346 -3.63 -7.90 7.38
C ALA A 346 -4.27 -7.39 8.68
N ILE A 347 -5.61 -7.46 8.78
CA ILE A 347 -6.36 -7.06 9.98
C ILE A 347 -5.92 -7.91 11.19
N GLU A 348 -5.84 -9.25 11.04
CA GLU A 348 -5.40 -10.14 12.09
C GLU A 348 -3.97 -9.86 12.56
N VAL A 349 -3.07 -9.61 11.62
CA VAL A 349 -1.65 -9.43 11.91
C VAL A 349 -1.37 -8.08 12.56
N LEU A 350 -2.01 -7.00 12.09
CA LEU A 350 -1.71 -5.64 12.55
C LEU A 350 -2.13 -5.37 14.01
N VAL A 351 -3.10 -6.10 14.55
CA VAL A 351 -3.49 -5.94 15.96
C VAL A 351 -2.51 -6.60 16.95
N ASP A 352 -1.58 -7.42 16.46
CA ASP A 352 -0.50 -8.01 17.26
C ASP A 352 0.36 -6.92 17.93
N SER A 353 0.81 -7.17 19.16
CA SER A 353 1.68 -6.25 19.94
C SER A 353 3.01 -5.93 19.26
N ARG A 354 3.50 -6.78 18.38
CA ARG A 354 4.67 -6.52 17.54
C ARG A 354 4.57 -5.19 16.76
N TYR A 355 3.35 -4.75 16.45
CA TYR A 355 3.10 -3.51 15.71
C TYR A 355 2.77 -2.32 16.60
N ASP A 356 2.95 -2.42 17.91
CA ASP A 356 2.70 -1.28 18.80
C ASP A 356 3.59 -0.08 18.45
N GLU A 357 4.82 -0.33 18.01
CA GLU A 357 5.75 0.73 17.58
C GLU A 357 5.34 1.39 16.24
N VAL A 358 4.55 0.72 15.40
CA VAL A 358 4.08 1.31 14.14
C VAL A 358 3.17 2.52 14.38
N VAL A 359 2.52 2.55 15.52
CA VAL A 359 1.66 3.66 15.98
C VAL A 359 2.43 4.97 16.04
N GLU A 360 3.72 4.90 16.39
CA GLU A 360 4.60 6.07 16.48
C GLU A 360 5.03 6.66 15.12
N LEU A 361 4.74 5.94 14.04
CA LEU A 361 4.99 6.41 12.68
C LEU A 361 3.83 7.27 12.13
N ILE A 362 2.77 7.45 12.92
CA ILE A 362 1.60 8.26 12.60
C ILE A 362 1.66 9.55 13.41
N ASP A 363 1.90 10.68 12.75
CA ASP A 363 2.17 11.95 13.43
C ASP A 363 0.96 12.87 13.60
N LYS A 364 -0.13 12.70 12.89
CA LYS A 364 -1.25 13.63 12.99
C LYS A 364 -2.59 12.95 12.97
N GLU A 365 -3.44 13.36 13.92
CA GLU A 365 -4.76 12.84 14.17
C GLU A 365 -5.83 13.94 14.08
N GLU A 366 -5.45 15.15 13.60
CA GLU A 366 -6.33 16.28 13.57
C GLU A 366 -7.18 16.31 12.31
N PHE A 367 -8.43 16.77 12.49
CA PHE A 367 -9.33 17.08 11.41
C PHE A 367 -8.75 18.17 10.50
N ILE A 368 -8.83 17.98 9.20
CA ILE A 368 -8.25 18.86 8.21
C ILE A 368 -9.35 19.77 7.62
N ALA A 369 -9.46 20.97 8.17
CA ALA A 369 -10.42 21.97 7.68
C ALA A 369 -10.01 22.56 6.31
N ASP A 370 -8.70 22.61 6.02
CA ASP A 370 -8.14 23.00 4.72
C ASP A 370 -7.38 21.82 4.12
N PRO A 371 -8.07 20.95 3.36
CA PRO A 371 -7.43 19.77 2.80
C PRO A 371 -6.36 20.10 1.77
N LEU A 372 -6.48 21.20 1.02
CA LEU A 372 -5.47 21.58 0.03
C LEU A 372 -4.15 21.94 0.69
N ASP A 373 -4.17 22.79 1.72
CA ASP A 373 -2.98 23.13 2.51
C ASP A 373 -2.36 21.88 3.16
N ALA A 374 -3.21 20.99 3.66
CA ALA A 374 -2.75 19.76 4.26
C ALA A 374 -1.99 18.87 3.26
N TYR A 375 -2.53 18.66 2.07
CA TYR A 375 -1.88 17.86 1.03
C TYR A 375 -0.59 18.49 0.53
N GLU A 376 -0.56 19.79 0.30
CA GLU A 376 0.59 20.48 -0.26
C GLU A 376 1.72 20.69 0.75
N ASN A 377 1.40 20.99 2.00
CA ASN A 377 2.37 21.53 2.96
C ASN A 377 2.61 20.64 4.18
N LYS A 378 1.78 19.61 4.43
CA LYS A 378 1.86 18.83 5.66
C LYS A 378 2.01 17.33 5.44
N ILE A 379 1.26 16.73 4.49
CA ILE A 379 1.18 15.28 4.33
C ILE A 379 2.32 14.73 3.49
N TYR A 380 2.67 15.40 2.40
CA TYR A 380 3.68 14.93 1.43
C TYR A 380 4.91 15.85 1.33
N CYS A 381 5.14 16.67 2.35
CA CYS A 381 6.31 17.54 2.40
C CYS A 381 7.57 16.80 2.91
N LYS A 382 8.73 17.46 2.74
CA LYS A 382 10.00 16.97 3.30
C LYS A 382 9.89 16.86 4.83
N GLY A 383 10.17 15.69 5.38
CA GLY A 383 10.06 15.41 6.82
C GLY A 383 8.67 14.99 7.29
N ALA A 384 7.74 14.77 6.36
CA ALA A 384 6.42 14.24 6.70
C ALA A 384 6.53 12.86 7.38
N PRO A 385 5.57 12.51 8.25
CA PRO A 385 5.48 11.21 8.90
C PRO A 385 5.34 10.09 7.87
N LEU A 386 5.45 8.85 8.33
CA LEU A 386 5.19 7.70 7.46
C LEU A 386 3.74 7.68 7.00
N LYS A 387 2.82 8.04 7.91
CA LYS A 387 1.39 8.17 7.64
C LYS A 387 0.82 9.37 8.38
N THR A 388 -0.07 10.09 7.73
CA THR A 388 -0.96 11.05 8.36
C THR A 388 -2.36 10.46 8.41
N ALA A 389 -3.10 10.69 9.48
CA ALA A 389 -4.45 10.18 9.66
C ALA A 389 -5.39 11.22 10.30
N VAL A 390 -6.69 11.01 10.16
CA VAL A 390 -7.74 11.89 10.66
C VAL A 390 -8.73 11.08 11.48
N ILE A 391 -9.11 11.59 12.65
CA ILE A 391 -10.23 11.10 13.43
C ILE A 391 -11.49 11.85 12.97
N TRP A 392 -12.48 11.12 12.46
CA TRP A 392 -13.77 11.68 12.01
C TRP A 392 -14.82 11.69 13.14
N ASN A 393 -15.19 10.54 13.64
CA ASN A 393 -16.19 10.37 14.68
C ASN A 393 -15.52 10.03 16.01
N LYS A 394 -15.07 11.08 16.73
CA LYS A 394 -14.27 10.98 17.97
C LYS A 394 -14.96 10.19 19.09
N GLU A 395 -16.29 10.19 19.13
CA GLU A 395 -17.07 9.46 20.12
C GLU A 395 -16.82 7.96 20.12
N PHE A 396 -16.30 7.40 19.02
CA PHE A 396 -15.98 5.98 18.89
C PHE A 396 -14.50 5.66 19.17
N ILE A 397 -13.70 6.64 19.55
CA ILE A 397 -12.29 6.43 19.93
C ILE A 397 -12.14 6.53 21.44
N LYS A 398 -11.37 5.61 22.02
CA LYS A 398 -10.87 5.66 23.39
C LYS A 398 -9.37 5.94 23.35
N GLU A 399 -8.92 7.01 24.02
CA GLU A 399 -7.49 7.26 24.23
C GLU A 399 -6.87 6.09 25.00
N ASP A 400 -5.65 5.73 24.65
CA ASP A 400 -4.91 4.69 25.35
C ASP A 400 -4.47 5.23 26.72
N GLU A 401 -4.52 4.39 27.76
CA GLU A 401 -4.15 4.74 29.15
C GLU A 401 -2.65 4.86 29.32
#